data_bc51e723133775cac1e9a5cdf6ae4b6a
#
_entry.id   bc51e723133775cac1e9a5cdf6ae4b6a
#
_cell.length_a   1.000
_cell.length_b   1.000
_cell.length_c   1.000
_cell.angle_alpha   90.00
_cell.angle_beta   90.00
_cell.angle_gamma   90.00
#
_symmetry.space_group_name_H-M   'P 1'
#
loop_
_entity.id
_entity.type
_entity.pdbx_description
1 polymer ?
#
loop_
_entity_poly.entity_id
_entity_poly.type
_entity_poly.pdbx_seq_one_letter_code
_entity_poly.pdbx_strand_id
1 'polypeptide(L)'
;KNTELDGLSVFIDIENLDENYLKIIIPQLSDLGHSSVRIKMLHLDKVFYGGNRYLSKKFKNSLNNFIKTLNNLLPLLEEYSFKLLIENHQDLSSIELVEIINNLSSEHIGINWDVGNSYSVFDTPKTFLKNAGNYIGNVHLKDYRITATENGYKLIRCALGDGVIKFNEIIPELINKYNVKKMSIELGAQLSRECNI
;
A
#
# COMPACT_ATOMS: atom_id res chain seq x y z
N LYS A 1 4.79 10.18 -25.78
CA LYS A 1 4.66 11.64 -25.54
C LYS A 1 4.75 11.84 -24.07
N ASN A 2 5.87 12.42 -23.59
CA ASN A 2 6.05 12.78 -22.19
C ASN A 2 4.92 13.70 -21.77
N THR A 3 4.07 13.23 -20.87
CA THR A 3 3.15 14.07 -20.12
C THR A 3 3.90 14.64 -18.92
N GLU A 4 5.01 15.33 -19.15
CA GLU A 4 5.57 16.28 -18.20
C GLU A 4 4.66 17.51 -18.25
N LEU A 5 3.66 17.47 -17.41
CA LEU A 5 2.90 18.67 -17.04
C LEU A 5 3.75 19.41 -16.01
N ASP A 6 4.58 20.35 -16.47
CA ASP A 6 5.29 21.39 -15.69
C ASP A 6 5.67 20.97 -14.24
N GLY A 7 6.49 19.92 -14.09
CA GLY A 7 6.97 19.45 -12.80
C GLY A 7 6.03 18.48 -12.04
N LEU A 8 4.90 18.09 -12.64
CA LEU A 8 4.03 17.04 -12.10
C LEU A 8 4.49 15.67 -12.59
N SER A 9 4.60 14.71 -11.70
CA SER A 9 4.83 13.30 -12.05
C SER A 9 3.54 12.51 -11.96
N VAL A 10 3.27 11.67 -12.96
CA VAL A 10 2.15 10.73 -12.93
C VAL A 10 2.59 9.47 -12.20
N PHE A 11 1.79 9.00 -11.24
CA PHE A 11 1.95 7.72 -10.58
C PHE A 11 0.76 6.83 -10.96
N ILE A 12 1.04 5.56 -11.27
CA ILE A 12 0.03 4.65 -11.82
C ILE A 12 -0.39 3.65 -10.77
N ASP A 13 -1.70 3.54 -10.59
CA ASP A 13 -2.35 2.58 -9.73
C ASP A 13 -2.93 1.43 -10.54
N ILE A 14 -2.56 0.19 -10.20
CA ILE A 14 -3.13 -1.02 -10.76
C ILE A 14 -3.94 -1.70 -9.66
N GLU A 15 -5.24 -1.86 -9.91
CA GLU A 15 -6.19 -2.33 -8.90
C GLU A 15 -6.00 -3.79 -8.50
N ASN A 16 -5.55 -4.64 -9.42
CA ASN A 16 -5.39 -6.07 -9.21
C ASN A 16 -4.02 -6.56 -9.66
N LEU A 17 -3.48 -7.54 -8.95
CA LEU A 17 -2.30 -8.26 -9.37
C LEU A 17 -2.69 -9.36 -10.36
N ASP A 18 -2.75 -9.01 -11.65
CA ASP A 18 -2.90 -9.95 -12.76
C ASP A 18 -1.55 -10.13 -13.46
N GLU A 19 -0.99 -11.33 -13.39
CA GLU A 19 0.34 -11.65 -13.93
C GLU A 19 0.42 -11.42 -15.44
N ASN A 20 -0.61 -11.84 -16.19
CA ASN A 20 -0.62 -11.70 -17.64
C ASN A 20 -0.75 -10.23 -18.06
N TYR A 21 -1.61 -9.48 -17.38
CA TYR A 21 -1.74 -8.05 -17.62
C TYR A 21 -0.43 -7.30 -17.32
N LEU A 22 0.21 -7.60 -16.19
CA LEU A 22 1.48 -6.95 -15.81
C LEU A 22 2.61 -7.28 -16.78
N LYS A 23 2.68 -8.50 -17.32
CA LYS A 23 3.64 -8.88 -18.36
C LYS A 23 3.51 -8.06 -19.66
N ILE A 24 2.30 -7.59 -19.94
CA ILE A 24 2.03 -6.76 -21.12
C ILE A 24 2.32 -5.29 -20.82
N ILE A 25 1.89 -4.78 -19.66
CA ILE A 25 1.88 -3.35 -19.40
C ILE A 25 3.22 -2.82 -18.88
N ILE A 26 3.99 -3.60 -18.12
CA ILE A 26 5.28 -3.15 -17.57
C ILE A 26 6.27 -2.70 -18.64
N PRO A 27 6.50 -3.46 -19.74
CA PRO A 27 7.34 -3.00 -20.83
C PRO A 27 6.88 -1.65 -21.40
N GLN A 28 5.58 -1.50 -21.65
CA GLN A 28 5.01 -0.28 -22.19
C GLN A 28 5.15 0.92 -21.25
N LEU A 29 4.96 0.69 -19.95
CA LEU A 29 5.15 1.72 -18.92
C LEU A 29 6.61 2.13 -18.79
N SER A 30 7.52 1.18 -18.89
CA SER A 30 8.97 1.44 -18.90
C SER A 30 9.36 2.28 -20.10
N ASP A 31 8.86 1.97 -21.30
CA ASP A 31 9.08 2.75 -22.52
C ASP A 31 8.54 4.18 -22.43
N LEU A 32 7.49 4.38 -21.63
CA LEU A 32 6.93 5.70 -21.34
C LEU A 32 7.68 6.46 -20.23
N GLY A 33 8.74 5.86 -19.65
CA GLY A 33 9.57 6.47 -18.62
C GLY A 33 9.06 6.25 -17.19
N HIS A 34 8.07 5.37 -16.98
CA HIS A 34 7.67 4.97 -15.63
C HIS A 34 8.62 3.90 -15.10
N SER A 35 8.92 3.96 -13.80
CA SER A 35 9.80 2.99 -13.13
C SER A 35 9.10 2.24 -11.98
N SER A 36 7.85 2.54 -11.72
CA SER A 36 7.07 1.88 -10.67
C SER A 36 5.57 2.05 -10.84
N VAL A 37 4.82 1.09 -10.31
CA VAL A 37 3.36 1.15 -10.18
C VAL A 37 2.94 0.65 -8.81
N ARG A 38 1.79 1.12 -8.32
CA ARG A 38 1.14 0.57 -7.15
C ARG A 38 0.28 -0.63 -7.54
N ILE A 39 0.34 -1.65 -6.72
CA ILE A 39 -0.51 -2.84 -6.76
C ILE A 39 -1.11 -3.09 -5.39
N LYS A 40 -2.18 -3.85 -5.33
CA LYS A 40 -2.74 -4.32 -4.07
C LYS A 40 -3.13 -5.80 -4.15
N MET A 41 -3.21 -6.45 -3.01
CA MET A 41 -3.82 -7.77 -2.90
C MET A 41 -5.34 -7.65 -3.14
N LEU A 42 -5.97 -8.72 -3.60
CA LEU A 42 -7.41 -8.73 -3.90
C LEU A 42 -8.26 -8.34 -2.68
N HIS A 43 -9.37 -7.62 -2.95
CA HIS A 43 -10.34 -7.23 -1.94
C HIS A 43 -10.80 -8.39 -1.07
N LEU A 44 -10.68 -8.19 0.23
CA LEU A 44 -11.29 -9.06 1.22
C LEU A 44 -12.76 -8.69 1.40
N ASP A 45 -13.58 -9.68 1.67
CA ASP A 45 -14.94 -9.43 2.13
C ASP A 45 -14.87 -8.63 3.45
N LYS A 46 -15.80 -7.69 3.64
CA LYS A 46 -15.83 -6.74 4.80
C LYS A 46 -15.72 -7.40 6.18
N VAL A 47 -16.04 -8.69 6.28
CA VAL A 47 -16.01 -9.49 7.51
C VAL A 47 -14.59 -9.76 8.03
N PHE A 48 -13.55 -9.56 7.19
CA PHE A 48 -12.18 -9.96 7.50
C PHE A 48 -11.21 -8.80 7.72
N TYR A 49 -11.71 -7.61 8.03
CA TYR A 49 -10.85 -6.52 8.48
C TYR A 49 -10.37 -6.77 9.92
N GLY A 50 -9.17 -6.32 10.23
CA GLY A 50 -8.57 -6.51 11.55
C GLY A 50 -7.93 -7.88 11.75
N GLY A 51 -7.84 -8.32 13.00
CA GLY A 51 -7.15 -9.56 13.39
C GLY A 51 -7.77 -10.85 12.85
N ASN A 52 -9.07 -10.81 12.57
CA ASN A 52 -9.84 -12.00 12.18
C ASN A 52 -9.60 -12.47 10.73
N ARG A 53 -8.85 -11.71 9.91
CA ARG A 53 -8.60 -12.05 8.49
C ARG A 53 -7.94 -13.42 8.32
N TYR A 54 -7.10 -13.85 9.25
CA TYR A 54 -6.46 -15.16 9.22
C TYR A 54 -7.38 -16.35 9.53
N LEU A 55 -8.58 -16.10 10.02
CA LEU A 55 -9.60 -17.14 10.15
C LEU A 55 -10.18 -17.51 8.78
N SER A 56 -10.04 -16.65 7.78
CA SER A 56 -10.53 -16.87 6.44
C SER A 56 -9.59 -17.73 5.60
N LYS A 57 -10.10 -18.88 5.12
CA LYS A 57 -9.41 -19.70 4.12
C LYS A 57 -9.19 -18.92 2.82
N LYS A 58 -10.14 -18.04 2.45
CA LYS A 58 -10.05 -17.19 1.26
C LYS A 58 -8.87 -16.22 1.38
N PHE A 59 -8.70 -15.58 2.54
CA PHE A 59 -7.55 -14.69 2.79
C PHE A 59 -6.22 -15.42 2.62
N LYS A 60 -6.06 -16.58 3.27
CA LYS A 60 -4.83 -17.38 3.18
C LYS A 60 -4.51 -17.78 1.75
N ASN A 61 -5.52 -18.22 1.00
CA ASN A 61 -5.35 -18.59 -0.41
C ASN A 61 -4.97 -17.38 -1.27
N SER A 62 -5.61 -16.23 -1.05
CA SER A 62 -5.31 -14.98 -1.76
C SER A 62 -3.88 -14.51 -1.46
N LEU A 63 -3.45 -14.57 -0.21
CA LEU A 63 -2.08 -14.20 0.19
C LEU A 63 -1.04 -15.12 -0.48
N ASN A 64 -1.26 -16.43 -0.46
CA ASN A 64 -0.35 -17.38 -1.10
C ASN A 64 -0.26 -17.16 -2.63
N ASN A 65 -1.40 -16.94 -3.29
CA ASN A 65 -1.43 -16.64 -4.72
C ASN A 65 -0.75 -15.29 -5.02
N PHE A 66 -0.96 -14.29 -4.18
CA PHE A 66 -0.33 -12.98 -4.31
C PHE A 66 1.20 -13.11 -4.26
N ILE A 67 1.74 -13.78 -3.25
CA ILE A 67 3.19 -14.00 -3.11
C ILE A 67 3.74 -14.80 -4.30
N LYS A 68 3.04 -15.86 -4.73
CA LYS A 68 3.44 -16.64 -5.90
C LYS A 68 3.50 -15.79 -7.17
N THR A 69 2.50 -14.95 -7.41
CA THR A 69 2.47 -14.07 -8.59
C THR A 69 3.57 -13.03 -8.55
N LEU A 70 3.84 -12.43 -7.38
CA LEU A 70 4.99 -11.54 -7.21
C LEU A 70 6.31 -12.23 -7.59
N ASN A 71 6.52 -13.43 -7.07
CA ASN A 71 7.73 -14.21 -7.37
C ASN A 71 7.88 -14.51 -8.87
N ASN A 72 6.79 -14.85 -9.56
CA ASN A 72 6.80 -15.10 -11.01
C ASN A 72 7.15 -13.85 -11.84
N LEU A 73 6.88 -12.66 -11.30
CA LEU A 73 7.14 -11.39 -11.98
C LEU A 73 8.57 -10.87 -11.76
N LEU A 74 9.32 -11.39 -10.79
CA LEU A 74 10.66 -10.87 -10.46
C LEU A 74 11.60 -10.79 -11.68
N PRO A 75 11.71 -11.81 -12.56
CA PRO A 75 12.60 -11.71 -13.72
C PRO A 75 12.23 -10.56 -14.67
N LEU A 76 10.93 -10.29 -14.85
CA LEU A 76 10.46 -9.18 -15.67
C LEU A 76 10.78 -7.82 -15.02
N LEU A 77 10.59 -7.73 -13.71
CA LEU A 77 10.88 -6.50 -12.96
C LEU A 77 12.38 -6.16 -13.01
N GLU A 78 13.23 -7.18 -12.92
CA GLU A 78 14.67 -7.03 -13.05
C GLU A 78 15.07 -6.60 -14.46
N GLU A 79 14.53 -7.25 -15.51
CA GLU A 79 14.77 -6.91 -16.93
C GLU A 79 14.48 -5.44 -17.23
N TYR A 80 13.36 -4.92 -16.72
CA TYR A 80 12.94 -3.54 -16.97
C TYR A 80 13.36 -2.54 -15.88
N SER A 81 14.14 -2.98 -14.86
CA SER A 81 14.47 -2.17 -13.68
C SER A 81 13.25 -1.48 -13.07
N PHE A 82 12.15 -2.21 -13.02
CA PHE A 82 10.81 -1.71 -12.65
C PHE A 82 10.41 -2.15 -11.25
N LYS A 83 9.68 -1.33 -10.49
CA LYS A 83 9.25 -1.66 -9.13
C LYS A 83 7.73 -1.85 -9.03
N LEU A 84 7.31 -2.90 -8.33
CA LEU A 84 5.96 -3.03 -7.83
C LEU A 84 5.90 -2.56 -6.38
N LEU A 85 5.03 -1.60 -6.11
CA LEU A 85 4.80 -1.07 -4.77
C LEU A 85 3.49 -1.64 -4.21
N ILE A 86 3.60 -2.50 -3.21
CA ILE A 86 2.45 -3.15 -2.57
C ILE A 86 1.77 -2.14 -1.64
N GLU A 87 0.50 -1.85 -1.86
CA GLU A 87 -0.27 -1.04 -0.94
C GLU A 87 -0.76 -1.86 0.26
N ASN A 88 -0.64 -1.29 1.47
CA ASN A 88 -1.31 -1.78 2.66
C ASN A 88 -2.81 -1.45 2.61
N HIS A 89 -3.56 -2.12 1.73
CA HIS A 89 -4.98 -1.82 1.47
C HIS A 89 -5.92 -2.39 2.54
N GLN A 90 -5.56 -2.24 3.84
CA GLN A 90 -6.30 -2.71 5.02
C GLN A 90 -6.27 -4.25 5.23
N ASP A 91 -5.35 -4.91 4.59
CA ASP A 91 -5.21 -6.37 4.52
C ASP A 91 -3.88 -6.86 5.09
N LEU A 92 -2.80 -6.10 4.93
CA LEU A 92 -1.46 -6.45 5.39
C LEU A 92 -0.90 -5.40 6.36
N SER A 93 -0.36 -5.87 7.46
CA SER A 93 0.38 -5.05 8.42
C SER A 93 1.79 -4.75 7.92
N SER A 94 2.47 -3.81 8.58
CA SER A 94 3.86 -3.47 8.27
C SER A 94 4.80 -4.66 8.39
N ILE A 95 4.61 -5.51 9.39
CA ILE A 95 5.43 -6.71 9.62
C ILE A 95 5.21 -7.71 8.47
N GLU A 96 3.96 -7.98 8.10
CA GLU A 96 3.63 -8.92 7.02
C GLU A 96 4.19 -8.46 5.67
N LEU A 97 4.10 -7.15 5.37
CA LEU A 97 4.69 -6.59 4.16
C LEU A 97 6.21 -6.76 4.13
N VAL A 98 6.88 -6.49 5.25
CA VAL A 98 8.34 -6.67 5.36
C VAL A 98 8.73 -8.14 5.23
N GLU A 99 7.98 -9.06 5.81
CA GLU A 99 8.20 -10.50 5.65
C GLU A 99 8.05 -10.94 4.19
N ILE A 100 7.03 -10.46 3.47
CA ILE A 100 6.84 -10.74 2.04
C ILE A 100 8.05 -10.25 1.24
N ILE A 101 8.47 -8.99 1.44
CA ILE A 101 9.58 -8.38 0.71
C ILE A 101 10.90 -9.13 0.99
N ASN A 102 11.17 -9.43 2.26
CA ASN A 102 12.38 -10.15 2.65
C ASN A 102 12.42 -11.57 2.07
N ASN A 103 11.29 -12.28 2.03
CA ASN A 103 11.18 -13.61 1.45
C ASN A 103 11.40 -13.60 -0.07
N LEU A 104 10.94 -12.56 -0.77
CA LEU A 104 11.18 -12.39 -2.20
C LEU A 104 12.62 -11.95 -2.51
N SER A 105 13.32 -11.36 -1.54
CA SER A 105 14.72 -10.94 -1.61
C SER A 105 15.05 -10.11 -2.86
N SER A 106 14.15 -9.19 -3.23
CA SER A 106 14.28 -8.37 -4.45
C SER A 106 14.11 -6.88 -4.14
N GLU A 107 14.98 -6.06 -4.69
CA GLU A 107 14.86 -4.59 -4.63
C GLU A 107 13.75 -4.02 -5.52
N HIS A 108 13.16 -4.86 -6.37
CA HIS A 108 12.07 -4.50 -7.27
C HIS A 108 10.68 -4.56 -6.61
N ILE A 109 10.61 -4.96 -5.34
CA ILE A 109 9.38 -4.94 -4.55
C ILE A 109 9.53 -3.92 -3.44
N GLY A 110 8.54 -3.05 -3.30
CA GLY A 110 8.50 -2.03 -2.25
C GLY A 110 7.08 -1.83 -1.73
N ILE A 111 6.87 -0.74 -1.02
CA ILE A 111 5.60 -0.42 -0.38
C ILE A 111 5.06 0.90 -0.92
N ASN A 112 3.79 0.91 -1.32
CA ASN A 112 2.98 2.11 -1.38
C ASN A 112 2.22 2.22 -0.05
N TRP A 113 2.68 3.11 0.81
CA TRP A 113 2.08 3.24 2.13
C TRP A 113 0.85 4.16 2.10
N ASP A 114 -0.33 3.59 2.28
CA ASP A 114 -1.53 4.33 2.62
C ASP A 114 -1.57 4.52 4.14
N VAL A 115 -1.28 5.75 4.57
CA VAL A 115 -1.06 6.08 5.98
C VAL A 115 -2.26 5.71 6.85
N GLY A 116 -3.47 6.02 6.38
CA GLY A 116 -4.70 5.77 7.11
C GLY A 116 -5.06 4.29 7.22
N ASN A 117 -4.75 3.52 6.20
CA ASN A 117 -5.09 2.10 6.15
C ASN A 117 -4.37 1.26 7.20
N SER A 118 -3.25 1.74 7.74
CA SER A 118 -2.50 1.06 8.81
C SER A 118 -3.38 0.74 10.02
N TYR A 119 -4.30 1.62 10.38
CA TYR A 119 -5.19 1.38 11.52
C TYR A 119 -6.13 0.19 11.35
N SER A 120 -6.41 -0.24 10.13
CA SER A 120 -7.29 -1.39 9.87
C SER A 120 -6.70 -2.73 10.31
N VAL A 121 -5.39 -2.79 10.46
CA VAL A 121 -4.61 -3.97 10.85
C VAL A 121 -3.84 -3.75 12.15
N PHE A 122 -4.32 -2.82 12.98
CA PHE A 122 -3.76 -2.46 14.30
C PHE A 122 -2.35 -1.86 14.26
N ASP A 123 -1.86 -1.42 13.12
CA ASP A 123 -0.66 -0.63 13.02
C ASP A 123 -0.95 0.85 13.27
N THR A 124 -0.13 1.50 14.09
CA THR A 124 -0.09 2.96 14.08
C THR A 124 0.86 3.46 12.99
N PRO A 125 0.70 4.68 12.46
CA PRO A 125 1.66 5.25 11.51
C PRO A 125 3.11 5.20 12.00
N LYS A 126 3.33 5.43 13.30
CA LYS A 126 4.66 5.36 13.91
C LYS A 126 5.22 3.94 13.92
N THR A 127 4.39 2.95 14.23
CA THR A 127 4.77 1.53 14.18
C THR A 127 5.11 1.12 12.75
N PHE A 128 4.27 1.53 11.79
CA PHE A 128 4.50 1.24 10.38
C PHE A 128 5.83 1.80 9.88
N LEU A 129 6.12 3.07 10.14
CA LEU A 129 7.39 3.70 9.78
C LEU A 129 8.60 3.00 10.41
N LYS A 130 8.50 2.64 11.70
CA LYS A 130 9.57 1.90 12.38
C LYS A 130 9.88 0.57 11.72
N ASN A 131 8.86 -0.18 11.31
CA ASN A 131 9.01 -1.52 10.76
C ASN A 131 9.35 -1.48 9.26
N ALA A 132 8.65 -0.66 8.48
CA ALA A 132 8.62 -0.75 7.02
C ALA A 132 9.12 0.52 6.29
N GLY A 133 9.54 1.56 7.01
CA GLY A 133 9.89 2.86 6.43
C GLY A 133 10.93 2.79 5.31
N ASN A 134 11.93 1.91 5.41
CA ASN A 134 12.98 1.74 4.41
C ASN A 134 12.49 1.12 3.07
N TYR A 135 11.30 0.54 3.05
CA TYR A 135 10.72 -0.09 1.87
C TYR A 135 9.71 0.79 1.15
N ILE A 136 9.42 1.99 1.69
CA ILE A 136 8.41 2.90 1.15
C ILE A 136 8.94 3.58 -0.11
N GLY A 137 8.27 3.33 -1.25
CA GLY A 137 8.55 3.99 -2.54
C GLY A 137 7.56 5.10 -2.90
N ASN A 138 6.34 5.04 -2.36
CA ASN A 138 5.30 6.04 -2.55
C ASN A 138 4.36 6.06 -1.34
N VAL A 139 3.63 7.17 -1.16
CA VAL A 139 2.71 7.36 -0.03
C VAL A 139 1.36 7.89 -0.51
N HIS A 140 0.28 7.28 -0.01
CA HIS A 140 -1.05 7.84 -0.08
C HIS A 140 -1.40 8.50 1.26
N LEU A 141 -1.66 9.81 1.20
CA LEU A 141 -2.09 10.58 2.36
C LEU A 141 -3.61 10.46 2.49
N LYS A 142 -4.04 9.76 3.52
CA LYS A 142 -5.44 9.49 3.85
C LYS A 142 -5.63 9.65 5.34
N ASP A 143 -6.73 10.25 5.76
CA ASP A 143 -7.03 10.47 7.18
C ASP A 143 -8.34 9.86 7.60
N TYR A 144 -8.41 9.48 8.87
CA TYR A 144 -9.58 8.89 9.50
C TYR A 144 -9.84 9.49 10.87
N ARG A 145 -11.12 9.67 11.19
CA ARG A 145 -11.59 9.74 12.57
C ARG A 145 -11.82 8.32 13.09
N ILE A 146 -11.50 8.10 14.35
CA ILE A 146 -11.67 6.79 14.99
C ILE A 146 -12.73 6.93 16.07
N THR A 147 -13.74 6.06 16.04
CA THR A 147 -14.81 6.00 17.03
C THR A 147 -14.89 4.60 17.59
N ALA A 148 -14.98 4.46 18.92
CA ALA A 148 -15.17 3.17 19.58
C ALA A 148 -16.52 2.55 19.19
N THR A 149 -16.54 1.22 19.07
CA THR A 149 -17.75 0.41 18.89
C THR A 149 -17.78 -0.69 19.96
N GLU A 150 -18.88 -1.43 20.03
CA GLU A 150 -19.01 -2.52 21.00
C GLU A 150 -17.91 -3.59 20.90
N ASN A 151 -17.48 -3.90 19.67
CA ASN A 151 -16.53 -4.98 19.38
C ASN A 151 -15.20 -4.47 18.79
N GLY A 152 -14.87 -3.19 18.97
CA GLY A 152 -13.65 -2.63 18.42
C GLY A 152 -13.75 -1.13 18.14
N TYR A 153 -13.51 -0.72 16.91
CA TYR A 153 -13.58 0.67 16.49
C TYR A 153 -14.01 0.81 15.04
N LYS A 154 -14.42 2.01 14.70
CA LYS A 154 -14.85 2.39 13.36
C LYS A 154 -13.93 3.47 12.81
N LEU A 155 -13.40 3.24 11.61
CA LEU A 155 -12.66 4.21 10.84
C LEU A 155 -13.62 4.99 9.94
N ILE A 156 -13.65 6.31 10.07
CA ILE A 156 -14.49 7.22 9.27
C ILE A 156 -13.57 8.14 8.49
N ARG A 157 -13.56 8.05 7.16
CA ARG A 157 -12.75 8.92 6.31
C ARG A 157 -13.11 10.39 6.53
N CYS A 158 -12.09 11.24 6.57
CA CYS A 158 -12.24 12.68 6.71
C CYS A 158 -11.20 13.43 5.85
N ALA A 159 -11.28 14.73 5.80
CA ALA A 159 -10.24 15.55 5.18
C ALA A 159 -8.92 15.41 5.93
N LEU A 160 -7.81 15.60 5.23
CA LEU A 160 -6.48 15.55 5.84
C LEU A 160 -6.35 16.62 6.93
N GLY A 161 -5.94 16.18 8.11
CA GLY A 161 -5.81 17.03 9.29
C GLY A 161 -7.05 17.11 10.18
N ASP A 162 -8.20 16.58 9.73
CA ASP A 162 -9.43 16.48 10.52
C ASP A 162 -9.54 15.16 11.31
N GLY A 163 -8.59 14.26 11.11
CA GLY A 163 -8.56 12.93 11.70
C GLY A 163 -7.51 12.78 12.79
N VAL A 164 -7.05 11.54 12.95
CA VAL A 164 -6.11 11.15 14.01
C VAL A 164 -4.66 11.14 13.56
N ILE A 165 -4.38 11.31 12.26
CA ILE A 165 -3.04 11.21 11.72
C ILE A 165 -2.29 12.52 11.87
N LYS A 166 -1.13 12.46 12.51
CA LYS A 166 -0.27 13.63 12.74
C LYS A 166 0.67 13.85 11.56
N PHE A 167 0.15 14.39 10.46
CA PHE A 167 0.93 14.63 9.24
C PHE A 167 2.13 15.53 9.46
N ASN A 168 2.05 16.49 10.38
CA ASN A 168 3.16 17.37 10.77
C ASN A 168 4.34 16.62 11.40
N GLU A 169 4.14 15.42 11.94
CA GLU A 169 5.21 14.53 12.44
C GLU A 169 5.67 13.56 11.34
N ILE A 170 4.72 12.96 10.61
CA ILE A 170 4.97 11.88 9.65
C ILE A 170 5.67 12.37 8.38
N ILE A 171 5.20 13.48 7.79
CA ILE A 171 5.75 13.98 6.52
C ILE A 171 7.24 14.38 6.64
N PRO A 172 7.68 15.11 7.66
CA PRO A 172 9.10 15.37 7.85
C PRO A 172 9.94 14.10 8.03
N GLU A 173 9.44 13.09 8.75
CA GLU A 173 10.14 11.81 8.92
C GLU A 173 10.27 11.06 7.60
N LEU A 174 9.20 11.00 6.79
CA LEU A 174 9.21 10.39 5.45
C LEU A 174 10.27 11.04 4.54
N ILE A 175 10.33 12.37 4.52
CA ILE A 175 11.25 13.12 3.67
C ILE A 175 12.69 12.98 4.16
N ASN A 176 12.94 13.25 5.45
CA ASN A 176 14.29 13.45 5.97
C ASN A 176 14.99 12.12 6.33
N LYS A 177 14.24 11.12 6.76
CA LYS A 177 14.79 9.83 7.20
C LYS A 177 14.68 8.74 6.15
N TYR A 178 13.52 8.67 5.47
CA TYR A 178 13.23 7.60 4.52
C TYR A 178 13.35 8.05 3.05
N ASN A 179 13.70 9.33 2.79
CA ASN A 179 13.91 9.89 1.45
C ASN A 179 12.71 9.68 0.49
N VAL A 180 11.50 9.69 1.03
CA VAL A 180 10.28 9.59 0.23
C VAL A 180 10.06 10.90 -0.52
N LYS A 181 9.98 10.82 -1.86
CA LYS A 181 9.88 12.00 -2.73
C LYS A 181 8.50 12.21 -3.34
N LYS A 182 7.65 11.18 -3.30
CA LYS A 182 6.33 11.21 -3.93
C LYS A 182 5.26 10.88 -2.91
N MET A 183 4.22 11.72 -2.86
CA MET A 183 3.07 11.54 -1.99
C MET A 183 1.83 12.00 -2.75
N SER A 184 0.76 11.22 -2.70
CA SER A 184 -0.53 11.52 -3.32
C SER A 184 -1.59 11.71 -2.25
N ILE A 185 -2.51 12.65 -2.46
CA ILE A 185 -3.67 12.81 -1.59
C ILE A 185 -4.76 11.86 -2.08
N GLU A 186 -5.18 10.94 -1.23
CA GLU A 186 -6.31 10.06 -1.50
C GLU A 186 -7.55 10.49 -0.72
N LEU A 187 -8.37 11.31 -1.35
CA LEU A 187 -9.67 11.71 -0.82
C LEU A 187 -10.71 10.66 -1.20
N GLY A 188 -11.42 10.16 -0.23
CA GLY A 188 -12.56 9.26 -0.44
C GLY A 188 -13.84 9.87 0.11
N ALA A 189 -14.98 9.55 -0.52
CA ALA A 189 -16.28 9.83 0.08
C ALA A 189 -16.35 9.26 1.51
N GLN A 190 -17.24 9.82 2.35
CA GLN A 190 -17.41 9.47 3.78
C GLN A 190 -17.82 7.99 4.00
N LEU A 191 -16.97 7.09 3.59
CA LEU A 191 -17.13 5.66 3.85
C LEU A 191 -16.60 5.34 5.24
N SER A 192 -17.39 4.64 6.02
CA SER A 192 -16.97 4.13 7.32
C SER A 192 -16.67 2.65 7.25
N ARG A 193 -15.72 2.18 8.08
CA ARG A 193 -15.34 0.77 8.21
C ARG A 193 -15.25 0.38 9.66
N GLU A 194 -15.81 -0.76 9.99
CA GLU A 194 -15.70 -1.36 11.32
C GLU A 194 -14.51 -2.31 11.35
N CYS A 195 -13.71 -2.18 12.40
CA CYS A 195 -12.57 -3.04 12.69
C CYS A 195 -12.86 -3.76 14.00
N ASN A 196 -13.07 -5.06 13.94
CA ASN A 196 -13.34 -5.90 15.10
C ASN A 196 -12.01 -6.42 15.68
N ILE A 197 -11.96 -6.41 17.03
CA ILE A 197 -10.83 -6.93 17.79
C ILE A 197 -11.03 -8.41 18.07
#